data_79421dd08b509d751adc8bacdb828fca
#
_entry.id   79421dd08b509d751adc8bacdb828fca
#
_cell.length_a   1.000
_cell.length_b   1.000
_cell.length_c   1.000
_cell.angle_alpha   90.00
_cell.angle_beta   90.00
_cell.angle_gamma   90.00
#
_symmetry.space_group_name_H-M   'P 1'
#
loop_
_entity.id
_entity.type
_entity.pdbx_description
1 polymer ?
#
loop_
_entity_poly.entity_id
_entity_poly.type
_entity_poly.pdbx_seq_one_letter_code
_entity_poly.pdbx_strand_id
1 'polypeptide(L)'
;MSLPLADNSVDRLICSEVLEHIPNYIGFLEEIDRVLKPDGRLCISVPRSWPERVCWSLCDAYRRTPGGHIRIFNASHLSREVERYTLAETRRHGAHALHVPYWWLKCLFWHAKTEPLILKWYHRLLVWDLMKRPWLTRAIEAVTNPWMGKSVVLYFDRSEKH
;
A
#
# COMPACT_ATOMS: atom_id res chain seq x y z
N MET A 1 11.86 -16.90 0.22
CA MET A 1 11.61 -16.43 -1.17
C MET A 1 12.87 -15.70 -1.58
N SER A 2 13.53 -16.08 -2.68
CA SER A 2 14.77 -15.44 -3.12
C SER A 2 14.50 -14.65 -4.40
N LEU A 3 14.97 -13.42 -4.46
CA LEU A 3 14.92 -12.62 -5.68
C LEU A 3 16.07 -13.04 -6.60
N PRO A 4 15.86 -13.16 -7.94
CA PRO A 4 16.90 -13.55 -8.89
C PRO A 4 17.85 -12.36 -9.18
N LEU A 5 18.36 -11.72 -8.14
CA LEU A 5 19.22 -10.55 -8.19
C LEU A 5 20.45 -10.79 -7.32
N ALA A 6 21.59 -10.27 -7.76
CA ALA A 6 22.83 -10.33 -6.99
C ALA A 6 22.76 -9.42 -5.74
N ASP A 7 23.61 -9.71 -4.76
CA ASP A 7 23.75 -8.86 -3.58
C ASP A 7 24.23 -7.46 -4.01
N ASN A 8 23.71 -6.45 -3.34
CA ASN A 8 24.10 -5.04 -3.56
C ASN A 8 24.05 -4.60 -5.04
N SER A 9 23.00 -5.03 -5.77
CA SER A 9 22.88 -4.76 -7.20
C SER A 9 21.82 -3.72 -7.57
N VAL A 10 20.91 -3.37 -6.61
CA VAL A 10 19.75 -2.52 -6.88
C VAL A 10 19.94 -1.16 -6.24
N ASP A 11 19.86 -0.09 -7.04
CA ASP A 11 19.95 1.29 -6.55
C ASP A 11 18.64 1.76 -5.91
N ARG A 12 17.48 1.34 -6.48
CA ARG A 12 16.15 1.73 -5.99
C ARG A 12 15.21 0.56 -6.09
N LEU A 13 14.52 0.26 -5.00
CA LEU A 13 13.53 -0.81 -4.93
C LEU A 13 12.17 -0.22 -4.54
N ILE A 14 11.14 -0.58 -5.29
CA ILE A 14 9.76 -0.23 -4.99
C ILE A 14 8.99 -1.51 -4.70
N CYS A 15 8.44 -1.61 -3.50
CA CYS A 15 7.57 -2.68 -3.04
C CYS A 15 6.18 -2.08 -2.77
N SER A 16 5.30 -2.08 -3.78
CA SER A 16 4.01 -1.41 -3.71
C SER A 16 2.88 -2.41 -3.60
N GLU A 17 2.14 -2.40 -2.48
CA GLU A 17 0.99 -3.28 -2.21
C GLU A 17 1.35 -4.77 -2.42
N VAL A 18 2.44 -5.22 -1.82
CA VAL A 18 2.98 -6.59 -1.96
C VAL A 18 3.09 -7.30 -0.62
N LEU A 19 3.57 -6.62 0.42
CA LEU A 19 3.90 -7.26 1.71
C LEU A 19 2.68 -7.85 2.41
N GLU A 20 1.50 -7.30 2.19
CA GLU A 20 0.24 -7.80 2.74
C GLU A 20 -0.18 -9.16 2.18
N HIS A 21 0.41 -9.57 1.05
CA HIS A 21 0.16 -10.85 0.39
C HIS A 21 1.22 -11.92 0.70
N ILE A 22 2.38 -11.52 1.22
CA ILE A 22 3.52 -12.44 1.44
C ILE A 22 3.43 -13.05 2.85
N PRO A 23 3.28 -14.38 3.00
CA PRO A 23 3.24 -15.04 4.31
C PRO A 23 4.48 -14.75 5.16
N ASN A 24 5.67 -14.95 4.61
CA ASN A 24 6.95 -14.63 5.26
C ASN A 24 7.50 -13.29 4.75
N TYR A 25 6.87 -12.19 5.17
CA TYR A 25 7.32 -10.85 4.78
C TYR A 25 8.65 -10.46 5.44
N ILE A 26 9.01 -11.03 6.58
CA ILE A 26 10.32 -10.78 7.23
C ILE A 26 11.43 -11.32 6.33
N GLY A 27 11.35 -12.58 5.88
CA GLY A 27 12.34 -13.13 4.95
C GLY A 27 12.36 -12.39 3.60
N PHE A 28 11.27 -11.70 3.24
CA PHE A 28 11.28 -10.83 2.06
C PHE A 28 11.97 -9.49 2.33
N LEU A 29 11.86 -8.94 3.53
CA LEU A 29 12.65 -7.76 3.95
C LEU A 29 14.14 -8.06 3.99
N GLU A 30 14.54 -9.26 4.42
CA GLU A 30 15.93 -9.73 4.36
C GLU A 30 16.46 -9.76 2.92
N GLU A 31 15.64 -10.25 1.98
CA GLU A 31 15.99 -10.24 0.56
C GLU A 31 16.10 -8.83 -0.02
N ILE A 32 15.20 -7.93 0.38
CA ILE A 32 15.29 -6.50 0.00
C ILE A 32 16.62 -5.92 0.50
N ASP A 33 16.98 -6.18 1.74
CA ASP A 33 18.23 -5.70 2.33
C ASP A 33 19.45 -6.26 1.60
N ARG A 34 19.44 -7.55 1.25
CA ARG A 34 20.51 -8.22 0.50
C ARG A 34 20.76 -7.60 -0.87
N VAL A 35 19.70 -7.35 -1.64
CA VAL A 35 19.84 -6.88 -3.03
C VAL A 35 20.08 -5.38 -3.14
N LEU A 36 19.70 -4.60 -2.13
CA LEU A 36 19.80 -3.14 -2.16
C LEU A 36 21.25 -2.71 -1.92
N LYS A 37 21.77 -1.81 -2.77
CA LYS A 37 23.11 -1.24 -2.64
C LYS A 37 23.31 -0.47 -1.32
N PRO A 38 24.56 -0.23 -0.87
CA PRO A 38 24.86 0.55 0.33
C PRO A 38 24.30 1.98 0.33
N ASP A 39 24.11 2.58 -0.83
CA ASP A 39 23.50 3.90 -1.05
C ASP A 39 22.07 3.79 -1.62
N GLY A 40 21.51 2.59 -1.60
CA GLY A 40 20.22 2.27 -2.20
C GLY A 40 19.03 2.86 -1.42
N ARG A 41 17.92 3.03 -2.13
CA ARG A 41 16.66 3.57 -1.60
C ARG A 41 15.54 2.56 -1.72
N LEU A 42 14.72 2.49 -0.68
CA LEU A 42 13.56 1.64 -0.63
C LEU A 42 12.27 2.47 -0.51
N CYS A 43 11.27 2.12 -1.31
CA CYS A 43 9.92 2.64 -1.17
C CYS A 43 8.96 1.47 -0.93
N ILE A 44 8.22 1.49 0.15
CA ILE A 44 7.20 0.50 0.48
C ILE A 44 5.85 1.18 0.55
N SER A 45 4.83 0.62 -0.11
CA SER A 45 3.45 0.97 0.19
C SER A 45 2.66 -0.24 0.69
N VAL A 46 1.77 0.02 1.63
CA VAL A 46 0.83 -0.97 2.19
C VAL A 46 -0.53 -0.33 2.39
N PRO A 47 -1.62 -1.10 2.36
CA PRO A 47 -2.94 -0.59 2.70
C PRO A 47 -2.96 0.05 4.08
N ARG A 48 -3.58 1.22 4.20
CA ARG A 48 -3.76 1.90 5.50
C ARG A 48 -4.66 1.07 6.40
N SER A 49 -4.24 0.88 7.63
CA SER A 49 -4.87 -0.07 8.55
C SER A 49 -6.36 0.20 8.83
N TRP A 50 -6.76 1.46 9.06
CA TRP A 50 -8.13 1.74 9.45
C TRP A 50 -9.15 1.62 8.29
N PRO A 51 -8.89 2.11 7.04
CA PRO A 51 -9.83 1.89 5.94
C PRO A 51 -9.96 0.42 5.57
N GLU A 52 -8.86 -0.33 5.65
CA GLU A 52 -8.86 -1.76 5.36
C GLU A 52 -9.63 -2.56 6.42
N ARG A 53 -9.53 -2.20 7.70
CA ARG A 53 -10.36 -2.79 8.77
C ARG A 53 -11.84 -2.55 8.54
N VAL A 54 -12.24 -1.39 8.01
CA VAL A 54 -13.64 -1.12 7.64
C VAL A 54 -14.07 -2.07 6.52
N CYS A 55 -13.27 -2.26 5.46
CA CYS A 55 -13.58 -3.25 4.42
C CYS A 55 -13.75 -4.65 5.00
N TRP A 56 -12.86 -5.08 5.90
CA TRP A 56 -12.94 -6.40 6.54
C TRP A 56 -14.17 -6.55 7.45
N SER A 57 -14.62 -5.47 8.10
CA SER A 57 -15.84 -5.49 8.91
C SER A 57 -17.11 -5.48 8.07
N LEU A 58 -17.09 -4.86 6.90
CA LEU A 58 -18.23 -4.80 5.99
C LEU A 58 -18.44 -6.08 5.19
N CYS A 59 -17.35 -6.80 4.86
CA CYS A 59 -17.44 -7.97 3.98
C CYS A 59 -16.38 -9.04 4.33
N ASP A 60 -16.82 -10.10 4.98
CA ASP A 60 -15.96 -11.25 5.30
C ASP A 60 -15.52 -12.01 4.03
N ALA A 61 -16.33 -12.02 2.97
CA ALA A 61 -15.96 -12.59 1.69
C ALA A 61 -14.80 -11.83 1.02
N TYR A 62 -14.76 -10.50 1.14
CA TYR A 62 -13.60 -9.69 0.70
C TYR A 62 -12.33 -10.10 1.45
N ARG A 63 -12.40 -10.24 2.78
CA ARG A 63 -11.28 -10.67 3.62
C ARG A 63 -10.75 -12.05 3.23
N ARG A 64 -11.64 -12.97 2.84
CA ARG A 64 -11.30 -14.36 2.49
C ARG A 64 -11.03 -14.58 1.00
N THR A 65 -11.01 -13.54 0.19
CA THR A 65 -10.76 -13.64 -1.24
C THR A 65 -9.38 -14.29 -1.48
N PRO A 66 -9.29 -15.37 -2.26
CA PRO A 66 -7.99 -15.94 -2.64
C PRO A 66 -7.08 -14.91 -3.31
N GLY A 67 -5.83 -14.80 -2.85
CA GLY A 67 -4.90 -13.76 -3.30
C GLY A 67 -5.17 -12.37 -2.74
N GLY A 68 -6.15 -12.21 -1.84
CA GLY A 68 -6.40 -10.96 -1.11
C GLY A 68 -5.38 -10.71 0.01
N HIS A 69 -5.64 -9.66 0.79
CA HIS A 69 -4.77 -9.27 1.90
C HIS A 69 -4.84 -10.30 3.04
N ILE A 70 -3.73 -10.94 3.36
CA ILE A 70 -3.65 -11.90 4.47
C ILE A 70 -3.38 -11.23 5.82
N ARG A 71 -3.01 -9.94 5.80
CA ARG A 71 -2.74 -9.13 7.00
C ARG A 71 -2.97 -7.64 6.76
N ILE A 72 -3.15 -6.93 7.86
CA ILE A 72 -3.22 -5.47 7.89
C ILE A 72 -1.98 -4.97 8.63
N PHE A 73 -1.17 -4.16 7.96
CA PHE A 73 0.00 -3.56 8.58
C PHE A 73 -0.35 -2.30 9.37
N ASN A 74 0.30 -2.16 10.54
CA ASN A 74 0.49 -0.87 11.16
C ASN A 74 1.76 -0.24 10.58
N ALA A 75 1.65 0.91 9.92
CA ALA A 75 2.76 1.54 9.21
C ALA A 75 3.96 1.84 10.12
N SER A 76 3.72 2.26 11.39
CA SER A 76 4.81 2.54 12.33
C SER A 76 5.46 1.26 12.86
N HIS A 77 4.74 0.14 12.93
CA HIS A 77 5.33 -1.16 13.25
C HIS A 77 6.18 -1.66 12.06
N LEU A 78 5.64 -1.58 10.85
CA LEU A 78 6.37 -1.96 9.64
C LEU A 78 7.67 -1.15 9.48
N SER A 79 7.60 0.17 9.71
CA SER A 79 8.80 1.02 9.69
C SER A 79 9.89 0.52 10.64
N ARG A 80 9.53 0.23 11.89
CA ARG A 80 10.50 -0.33 12.87
C ARG A 80 11.07 -1.69 12.47
N GLU A 81 10.29 -2.54 11.80
CA GLU A 81 10.79 -3.81 11.27
C GLU A 81 11.81 -3.59 10.15
N VAL A 82 11.54 -2.63 9.25
CA VAL A 82 12.49 -2.27 8.17
C VAL A 82 13.75 -1.63 8.75
N GLU A 83 13.63 -0.80 9.79
CA GLU A 83 14.75 -0.12 10.46
C GLU A 83 15.66 -1.07 11.25
N ARG A 84 15.29 -2.33 11.43
CA ARG A 84 16.19 -3.37 11.98
C ARG A 84 17.35 -3.68 11.03
N TYR A 85 17.17 -3.43 9.76
CA TYR A 85 18.21 -3.49 8.73
C TYR A 85 18.95 -2.15 8.67
N THR A 86 19.83 -1.96 7.69
CA THR A 86 20.58 -0.71 7.53
C THR A 86 19.76 0.37 6.79
N LEU A 87 18.50 0.53 7.17
CA LEU A 87 17.54 1.43 6.53
C LEU A 87 16.92 2.38 7.57
N ALA A 88 16.75 3.65 7.23
CA ALA A 88 16.09 4.63 8.08
C ALA A 88 14.93 5.27 7.31
N GLU A 89 13.77 5.40 7.97
CA GLU A 89 12.62 6.08 7.36
C GLU A 89 12.93 7.57 7.22
N THR A 90 12.85 8.08 6.00
CA THR A 90 13.10 9.50 5.69
C THR A 90 11.80 10.27 5.44
N ARG A 91 10.75 9.58 5.00
CA ARG A 91 9.48 10.22 4.66
C ARG A 91 8.35 9.21 4.66
N ARG A 92 7.13 9.67 4.98
CA ARG A 92 5.88 8.95 4.72
C ARG A 92 4.78 9.87 4.22
N HIS A 93 3.84 9.31 3.46
CA HIS A 93 2.60 10.00 3.11
C HIS A 93 1.46 9.02 2.85
N GLY A 94 0.22 9.51 2.87
CA GLY A 94 -0.95 8.77 2.41
C GLY A 94 -1.18 8.97 0.92
N ALA A 95 -1.83 8.01 0.27
CA ALA A 95 -2.17 8.09 -1.14
C ALA A 95 -3.57 7.49 -1.41
N HIS A 96 -4.19 7.93 -2.51
CA HIS A 96 -5.42 7.36 -3.05
C HIS A 96 -6.65 7.44 -2.11
N ALA A 97 -6.85 8.59 -1.45
CA ALA A 97 -8.00 8.79 -0.55
C ALA A 97 -9.35 8.61 -1.25
N LEU A 98 -9.47 9.02 -2.52
CA LEU A 98 -10.68 8.84 -3.31
C LEU A 98 -11.04 7.36 -3.55
N HIS A 99 -10.09 6.43 -3.40
CA HIS A 99 -10.38 5.01 -3.54
C HIS A 99 -11.05 4.40 -2.30
N VAL A 100 -10.94 5.03 -1.14
CA VAL A 100 -11.48 4.50 0.12
C VAL A 100 -13.00 4.33 0.09
N PRO A 101 -13.81 5.38 -0.24
CA PRO A 101 -15.26 5.22 -0.32
C PRO A 101 -15.71 4.21 -1.39
N TYR A 102 -14.97 4.12 -2.51
CA TYR A 102 -15.24 3.11 -3.54
C TYR A 102 -15.15 1.69 -2.99
N TRP A 103 -14.06 1.37 -2.26
CA TRP A 103 -13.88 0.05 -1.70
C TRP A 103 -14.88 -0.28 -0.60
N TRP A 104 -15.29 0.70 0.22
CA TRP A 104 -16.35 0.51 1.19
C TRP A 104 -17.70 0.21 0.53
N LEU A 105 -18.06 0.97 -0.50
CA LEU A 105 -19.26 0.70 -1.30
C LEU A 105 -19.17 -0.69 -1.96
N LYS A 106 -18.02 -1.05 -2.50
CA LYS A 106 -17.81 -2.36 -3.10
C LYS A 106 -17.98 -3.50 -2.10
N CYS A 107 -17.46 -3.35 -0.89
CA CYS A 107 -17.66 -4.30 0.20
C CYS A 107 -19.14 -4.38 0.63
N LEU A 108 -19.80 -3.24 0.74
CA LEU A 108 -21.22 -3.17 1.11
C LEU A 108 -22.12 -3.89 0.11
N PHE A 109 -21.82 -3.77 -1.17
CA PHE A 109 -22.58 -4.39 -2.26
C PHE A 109 -21.95 -5.67 -2.81
N TRP A 110 -21.04 -6.30 -2.07
CA TRP A 110 -20.28 -7.48 -2.51
C TRP A 110 -21.14 -8.62 -3.03
N HIS A 111 -22.28 -8.86 -2.38
CA HIS A 111 -23.21 -9.94 -2.71
C HIS A 111 -24.35 -9.50 -3.65
N ALA A 112 -24.32 -8.29 -4.17
CA ALA A 112 -25.36 -7.82 -5.08
C ALA A 112 -25.31 -8.59 -6.40
N LYS A 113 -26.47 -9.11 -6.85
CA LYS A 113 -26.59 -9.85 -8.12
C LYS A 113 -26.20 -9.01 -9.34
N THR A 114 -26.43 -7.71 -9.27
CA THR A 114 -26.06 -6.73 -10.30
C THR A 114 -25.31 -5.59 -9.64
N GLU A 115 -24.25 -5.12 -10.30
CA GLU A 115 -23.46 -4.00 -9.80
C GLU A 115 -24.30 -2.72 -9.74
N PRO A 116 -24.48 -2.09 -8.56
CA PRO A 116 -25.25 -0.87 -8.40
C PRO A 116 -24.74 0.28 -9.27
N LEU A 117 -25.65 1.11 -9.75
CA LEU A 117 -25.31 2.26 -10.60
C LEU A 117 -24.33 3.21 -9.93
N ILE A 118 -24.47 3.43 -8.62
CA ILE A 118 -23.55 4.27 -7.83
C ILE A 118 -22.11 3.74 -7.91
N LEU A 119 -21.90 2.44 -7.86
CA LEU A 119 -20.58 1.84 -7.92
C LEU A 119 -19.96 2.00 -9.32
N LYS A 120 -20.78 1.81 -10.37
CA LYS A 120 -20.36 2.06 -11.77
C LYS A 120 -19.97 3.51 -12.01
N TRP A 121 -20.74 4.46 -11.51
CA TRP A 121 -20.44 5.89 -11.62
C TRP A 121 -19.19 6.26 -10.86
N TYR A 122 -19.03 5.74 -9.64
CA TYR A 122 -17.83 6.00 -8.83
C TYR A 122 -16.58 5.40 -9.50
N HIS A 123 -16.66 4.18 -10.03
CA HIS A 123 -15.57 3.58 -10.79
C HIS A 123 -15.18 4.44 -12.01
N ARG A 124 -16.16 4.94 -12.78
CA ARG A 124 -15.88 5.86 -13.89
C ARG A 124 -15.20 7.15 -13.43
N LEU A 125 -15.59 7.70 -12.27
CA LEU A 125 -14.93 8.85 -11.67
C LEU A 125 -13.46 8.55 -11.38
N LEU A 126 -13.14 7.41 -10.75
CA LEU A 126 -11.77 7.02 -10.46
C LEU A 126 -10.92 6.79 -11.71
N VAL A 127 -11.50 6.16 -12.75
CA VAL A 127 -10.82 5.99 -14.05
C VAL A 127 -10.58 7.35 -14.71
N TRP A 128 -11.56 8.25 -14.69
CA TRP A 128 -11.39 9.60 -15.21
C TRP A 128 -10.31 10.37 -14.45
N ASP A 129 -10.31 10.29 -13.13
CA ASP A 129 -9.28 10.89 -12.29
C ASP A 129 -7.88 10.38 -12.64
N LEU A 130 -7.72 9.06 -12.73
CA LEU A 130 -6.46 8.42 -13.08
C LEU A 130 -5.94 8.86 -14.45
N MET A 131 -6.83 8.94 -15.45
CA MET A 131 -6.46 9.25 -16.84
C MET A 131 -6.25 10.75 -17.10
N LYS A 132 -7.06 11.61 -16.48
CA LYS A 132 -7.07 13.04 -16.75
C LYS A 132 -6.36 13.88 -15.69
N ARG A 133 -6.17 13.33 -14.48
CA ARG A 133 -5.54 14.00 -13.33
C ARG A 133 -6.06 15.43 -13.10
N PRO A 134 -7.38 15.65 -13.00
CA PRO A 134 -7.95 16.97 -12.86
C PRO A 134 -7.49 17.63 -11.56
N TRP A 135 -7.33 18.95 -11.59
CA TRP A 135 -6.82 19.70 -10.45
C TRP A 135 -7.70 19.57 -9.19
N LEU A 136 -9.02 19.46 -9.40
CA LEU A 136 -9.98 19.37 -8.29
C LEU A 136 -9.80 18.08 -7.46
N THR A 137 -9.74 16.93 -8.12
CA THR A 137 -9.53 15.64 -7.42
C THR A 137 -8.16 15.58 -6.76
N ARG A 138 -7.14 16.17 -7.39
CA ARG A 138 -5.80 16.29 -6.79
C ARG A 138 -5.81 17.18 -5.55
N ALA A 139 -6.55 18.31 -5.56
CA ALA A 139 -6.70 19.16 -4.40
C ALA A 139 -7.44 18.44 -3.25
N ILE A 140 -8.51 17.72 -3.57
CA ILE A 140 -9.23 16.87 -2.61
C ILE A 140 -8.29 15.80 -2.02
N GLU A 141 -7.55 15.09 -2.86
CA GLU A 141 -6.59 14.08 -2.40
C GLU A 141 -5.46 14.68 -1.55
N ALA A 142 -4.93 15.84 -1.93
CA ALA A 142 -3.88 16.52 -1.15
C ALA A 142 -4.34 16.81 0.29
N VAL A 143 -5.61 17.20 0.46
CA VAL A 143 -6.20 17.46 1.78
C VAL A 143 -6.55 16.17 2.53
N THR A 144 -7.04 15.13 1.83
CA THR A 144 -7.59 13.94 2.47
C THR A 144 -6.58 12.79 2.63
N ASN A 145 -5.55 12.71 1.78
CA ASN A 145 -4.54 11.65 1.82
C ASN A 145 -3.83 11.50 3.18
N PRO A 146 -3.50 12.58 3.93
CA PRO A 146 -2.79 12.43 5.20
C PRO A 146 -3.52 11.53 6.21
N TRP A 147 -4.85 11.54 6.21
CA TRP A 147 -5.68 10.80 7.19
C TRP A 147 -6.52 9.69 6.56
N MET A 148 -6.94 9.84 5.31
CA MET A 148 -7.86 8.93 4.63
C MET A 148 -7.25 8.23 3.39
N GLY A 149 -5.96 8.45 3.10
CA GLY A 149 -5.30 7.74 2.01
C GLY A 149 -5.50 6.24 2.13
N LYS A 150 -5.91 5.56 1.04
CA LYS A 150 -6.09 4.11 1.02
C LYS A 150 -4.79 3.38 1.35
N SER A 151 -3.68 3.91 0.86
CA SER A 151 -2.34 3.38 1.09
C SER A 151 -1.49 4.33 1.93
N VAL A 152 -0.54 3.78 2.66
CA VAL A 152 0.57 4.52 3.28
C VAL A 152 1.84 4.16 2.55
N VAL A 153 2.55 5.18 2.09
CA VAL A 153 3.84 5.05 1.39
C VAL A 153 4.95 5.48 2.34
N LEU A 154 5.93 4.62 2.52
CA LEU A 154 7.10 4.79 3.37
C LEU A 154 8.36 4.83 2.51
N TYR A 155 9.23 5.77 2.75
CA TYR A 155 10.52 5.92 2.05
C TYR A 155 11.65 5.70 3.02
N PHE A 156 12.63 4.92 2.61
CA PHE A 156 13.80 4.59 3.40
C PHE A 156 15.06 4.83 2.58
N ASP A 157 16.04 5.43 3.21
CA ASP A 157 17.40 5.52 2.70
C ASP A 157 18.31 4.62 3.56
N ARG A 158 19.38 4.09 2.96
CA ARG A 158 20.41 3.40 3.75
C ARG A 158 21.03 4.39 4.72
N SER A 159 21.14 3.95 5.96
CA SER A 159 21.83 4.69 7.03
C SER A 159 23.12 3.98 7.34
N GLU A 160 24.24 4.71 7.36
CA GLU A 160 25.46 4.18 7.95
C GLU A 160 25.17 3.91 9.43
N LYS A 161 25.23 2.64 9.84
CA LYS A 161 25.22 2.31 11.26
C LYS A 161 26.56 2.79 11.81
N HIS A 162 26.52 3.87 12.58
CA HIS A 162 27.63 4.24 13.46
C HIS A 162 27.81 3.19 14.57
#